data_83a2d4c5c0737a198b41c7ddae5ddf4b
#
_entry.id   83a2d4c5c0737a198b41c7ddae5ddf4b
#
_cell.length_a   1.000
_cell.length_b   1.000
_cell.length_c   1.000
_cell.angle_alpha   90.00
_cell.angle_beta   90.00
_cell.angle_gamma   90.00
#
_symmetry.space_group_name_H-M   'P 1'
#
loop_
_entity.id
_entity.type
_entity.pdbx_description
1 polymer ?
#
loop_
_entity_poly.entity_id
_entity_poly.type
_entity_poly.pdbx_seq_one_letter_code
_entity_poly.pdbx_strand_id
1 'polypeptide(L)'
;MRVHVADHPLITHKLTVLRDKRTPAPVFRALTEELVTLLAYEATRNVRTETVTIETPVTETEGLEISRPRPLVVPILRAGLGMLDGMVKLLPTAEVGFLGMVRNEETLEPTTYAERLPDDLSDRQCFVLDPMLATGGSLGAAIEFLFDRGAVDVTAICLLAAPEGVAALEKATEGRDVTIVLGSLDERLIENGYIVPGLGDAGDRLYGLA
;
A
#
# COMPACT_ATOMS: atom_id res chain seq x y z
N MET A 1 -6.58 -5.90 13.55
CA MET A 1 -5.94 -4.99 12.57
C MET A 1 -5.44 -3.73 13.28
N ARG A 2 -4.34 -3.13 12.82
CA ARG A 2 -3.80 -1.83 13.30
C ARG A 2 -3.95 -0.78 12.21
N VAL A 3 -4.40 0.42 12.58
CA VAL A 3 -4.53 1.55 11.64
C VAL A 3 -3.61 2.68 12.11
N HIS A 4 -2.72 3.12 11.23
CA HIS A 4 -1.82 4.23 11.44
C HIS A 4 -2.08 5.33 10.42
N VAL A 5 -2.61 6.45 10.86
CA VAL A 5 -2.74 7.66 10.03
C VAL A 5 -1.49 8.50 10.23
N ALA A 6 -0.74 8.75 9.18
CA ALA A 6 0.51 9.47 9.25
C ALA A 6 0.26 10.97 9.50
N ASP A 7 0.52 11.41 10.73
CA ASP A 7 0.41 12.82 11.13
C ASP A 7 1.72 13.58 10.88
N HIS A 8 1.91 14.02 9.64
CA HIS A 8 3.11 14.76 9.25
C HIS A 8 2.78 15.93 8.32
N PRO A 9 3.26 17.17 8.59
CA PRO A 9 2.93 18.36 7.79
C PRO A 9 3.25 18.23 6.30
N LEU A 10 4.32 17.53 5.92
CA LEU A 10 4.67 17.31 4.51
C LEU A 10 3.67 16.38 3.81
N ILE A 11 3.14 15.38 4.51
CA ILE A 11 2.10 14.48 3.97
C ILE A 11 0.83 15.28 3.74
N THR A 12 0.37 16.03 4.73
CA THR A 12 -0.82 16.88 4.62
C THR A 12 -0.69 17.92 3.50
N HIS A 13 0.47 18.58 3.39
CA HIS A 13 0.74 19.53 2.32
C HIS A 13 0.64 18.89 0.92
N LYS A 14 1.30 17.75 0.72
CA LYS A 14 1.29 17.03 -0.55
C LYS A 14 -0.09 16.50 -0.91
N LEU A 15 -0.84 15.99 0.08
CA LEU A 15 -2.23 15.58 -0.11
C LEU A 15 -3.12 16.75 -0.52
N THR A 16 -2.91 17.95 0.03
CA THR A 16 -3.66 19.15 -0.37
C THR A 16 -3.51 19.42 -1.86
N VAL A 17 -2.30 19.38 -2.40
CA VAL A 17 -2.05 19.57 -3.84
C VAL A 17 -2.60 18.39 -4.65
N LEU A 18 -2.42 17.17 -4.17
CA LEU A 18 -2.91 15.96 -4.84
C LEU A 18 -4.44 15.96 -5.01
N ARG A 19 -5.18 16.44 -3.99
CA ARG A 19 -6.65 16.53 -3.99
C ARG A 19 -7.20 17.56 -4.98
N ASP A 20 -6.46 18.64 -5.28
CA ASP A 20 -6.93 19.69 -6.17
C ASP A 20 -7.22 19.12 -7.57
N LYS A 21 -8.47 19.29 -8.04
CA LYS A 21 -8.90 18.84 -9.36
C LYS A 21 -8.10 19.42 -10.53
N ARG A 22 -7.41 20.56 -10.30
CA ARG A 22 -6.56 21.24 -11.29
C ARG A 22 -5.17 20.63 -11.39
N THR A 23 -4.78 19.75 -10.47
CA THR A 23 -3.46 19.11 -10.47
C THR A 23 -3.34 18.18 -11.69
N PRO A 24 -2.46 18.48 -12.64
CA PRO A 24 -2.32 17.69 -13.86
C PRO A 24 -1.65 16.34 -13.56
N ALA A 25 -1.93 15.34 -14.40
CA ALA A 25 -1.46 13.96 -14.21
C ALA A 25 0.06 13.82 -13.96
N PRO A 26 0.96 14.57 -14.64
CA PRO A 26 2.41 14.47 -14.31
C PRO A 26 2.74 14.88 -12.88
N VAL A 27 2.11 15.94 -12.37
CA VAL A 27 2.30 16.42 -11.00
C VAL A 27 1.66 15.45 -10.02
N PHE A 28 0.48 14.91 -10.36
CA PHE A 28 -0.20 13.90 -9.55
C PHE A 28 0.67 12.66 -9.37
N ARG A 29 1.31 12.15 -10.42
CA ARG A 29 2.25 11.01 -10.35
C ARG A 29 3.45 11.29 -9.46
N ALA A 30 4.10 12.44 -9.66
CA ALA A 30 5.25 12.84 -8.84
C ALA A 30 4.89 12.94 -7.34
N LEU A 31 3.76 13.57 -7.02
CA LEU A 31 3.29 13.68 -5.64
C LEU A 31 2.88 12.33 -5.04
N THR A 32 2.30 11.44 -5.84
CA THR A 32 1.99 10.08 -5.41
C THR A 32 3.25 9.34 -5.01
N GLU A 33 4.29 9.38 -5.84
CA GLU A 33 5.60 8.75 -5.55
C GLU A 33 6.23 9.31 -4.27
N GLU A 34 6.23 10.64 -4.10
CA GLU A 34 6.77 11.30 -2.90
C GLU A 34 5.97 10.94 -1.63
N LEU A 35 4.64 10.92 -1.71
CA LEU A 35 3.77 10.52 -0.60
C LEU A 35 4.00 9.07 -0.22
N VAL A 36 4.07 8.18 -1.21
CA VAL A 36 4.33 6.76 -0.95
C VAL A 36 5.68 6.56 -0.29
N THR A 37 6.73 7.29 -0.68
CA THR A 37 8.03 7.22 -0.01
C THR A 37 7.91 7.58 1.48
N LEU A 38 7.15 8.61 1.82
CA LEU A 38 6.94 9.02 3.22
C LEU A 38 6.10 7.99 3.99
N LEU A 39 5.02 7.49 3.40
CA LEU A 39 4.16 6.47 4.02
C LEU A 39 4.88 5.13 4.16
N ALA A 40 5.71 4.75 3.19
CA ALA A 40 6.52 3.56 3.24
C ALA A 40 7.57 3.63 4.36
N TYR A 41 8.14 4.81 4.62
CA TYR A 41 9.03 5.01 5.76
C TYR A 41 8.32 4.68 7.09
N GLU A 42 7.08 5.14 7.27
CA GLU A 42 6.26 4.77 8.43
C GLU A 42 5.89 3.28 8.42
N ALA A 43 5.52 2.73 7.27
CA ALA A 43 5.10 1.34 7.13
C ALA A 43 6.24 0.33 7.40
N THR A 44 7.48 0.73 7.19
CA THR A 44 8.66 -0.12 7.36
C THR A 44 9.30 -0.03 8.74
N ARG A 45 8.67 0.62 9.73
CA ARG A 45 9.20 0.71 11.11
C ARG A 45 9.50 -0.63 11.75
N ASN A 46 8.78 -1.68 11.37
CA ASN A 46 8.93 -3.04 11.87
C ASN A 46 9.50 -4.00 10.81
N VAL A 47 10.21 -3.48 9.81
CA VAL A 47 10.90 -4.35 8.85
C VAL A 47 11.92 -5.22 9.58
N ARG A 48 11.91 -6.52 9.27
CA ARG A 48 12.78 -7.49 9.95
C ARG A 48 14.22 -7.30 9.52
N THR A 49 15.12 -7.32 10.50
CA THR A 49 16.55 -7.20 10.30
C THR A 49 17.29 -8.35 10.96
N GLU A 50 18.48 -8.65 10.46
CA GLU A 50 19.42 -9.61 11.03
C GLU A 50 20.78 -8.94 11.26
N THR A 51 21.50 -9.42 12.27
CA THR A 51 22.86 -8.93 12.57
C THR A 51 23.86 -9.52 11.59
N VAL A 52 24.73 -8.68 11.05
CA VAL A 52 25.81 -9.05 10.16
C VAL A 52 27.12 -8.43 10.63
N THR A 53 28.20 -9.15 10.47
CA THR A 53 29.55 -8.60 10.71
C THR A 53 30.01 -7.87 9.45
N ILE A 54 30.46 -6.65 9.61
CA ILE A 54 30.99 -5.80 8.53
C ILE A 54 32.37 -5.27 8.91
N GLU A 55 33.18 -4.97 7.90
CA GLU A 55 34.47 -4.30 8.05
C GLU A 55 34.34 -2.84 7.61
N THR A 56 34.54 -1.91 8.55
CA THR A 56 34.62 -0.47 8.22
C THR A 56 36.06 -0.11 7.84
N PRO A 57 36.32 1.08 7.30
CA PRO A 57 37.71 1.52 7.05
C PRO A 57 38.60 1.58 8.30
N VAL A 58 37.99 1.44 9.49
CA VAL A 58 38.72 1.56 10.77
C VAL A 58 38.81 0.25 11.54
N THR A 59 37.70 -0.52 11.59
CA THR A 59 37.62 -1.77 12.37
C THR A 59 36.44 -2.62 11.96
N GLU A 60 36.46 -3.89 12.32
CA GLU A 60 35.32 -4.80 12.28
C GLU A 60 34.26 -4.38 13.29
N THR A 61 32.99 -4.49 12.93
CA THR A 61 31.86 -4.20 13.81
C THR A 61 30.62 -4.97 13.37
N GLU A 62 29.58 -4.97 14.20
CA GLU A 62 28.26 -5.50 13.86
C GLU A 62 27.38 -4.40 13.24
N GLY A 63 26.61 -4.77 12.22
CA GLY A 63 25.59 -3.96 11.57
C GLY A 63 24.27 -4.71 11.47
N LEU A 64 23.24 -4.06 10.92
CA LEU A 64 21.94 -4.65 10.65
C LEU A 64 21.65 -4.62 9.15
N GLU A 65 21.20 -5.74 8.61
CA GLU A 65 20.66 -5.84 7.25
C GLU A 65 19.20 -6.29 7.30
N ILE A 66 18.45 -5.99 6.22
CA ILE A 66 17.09 -6.52 6.06
C ILE A 66 17.18 -8.04 5.92
N SER A 67 16.47 -8.76 6.81
CA SER A 67 16.53 -10.23 6.87
C SER A 67 15.97 -10.91 5.61
N ARG A 68 16.28 -12.18 5.47
CA ARG A 68 15.69 -13.05 4.45
C ARG A 68 14.57 -13.91 5.05
N PRO A 69 13.54 -14.30 4.29
CA PRO A 69 13.27 -13.89 2.90
C PRO A 69 13.01 -12.38 2.78
N ARG A 70 13.42 -11.77 1.66
CA ARG A 70 13.22 -10.33 1.43
C ARG A 70 11.74 -9.97 1.45
N PRO A 71 11.36 -8.78 1.93
CA PRO A 71 9.98 -8.31 1.86
C PRO A 71 9.44 -8.35 0.44
N LEU A 72 8.15 -8.61 0.31
CA LEU A 72 7.42 -8.61 -0.95
C LEU A 72 6.54 -7.36 -1.05
N VAL A 73 6.69 -6.61 -2.12
CA VAL A 73 5.85 -5.45 -2.46
C VAL A 73 4.83 -5.86 -3.51
N VAL A 74 3.55 -5.61 -3.23
CA VAL A 74 2.44 -6.06 -4.07
C VAL A 74 1.52 -4.88 -4.41
N PRO A 75 1.75 -4.17 -5.52
CA PRO A 75 0.78 -3.21 -6.01
C PRO A 75 -0.48 -3.92 -6.52
N ILE A 76 -1.65 -3.42 -6.11
CA ILE A 76 -2.93 -3.81 -6.71
C ILE A 76 -3.12 -3.04 -8.01
N LEU A 77 -3.09 -3.77 -9.12
CA LEU A 77 -3.23 -3.17 -10.44
C LEU A 77 -4.68 -2.68 -10.65
N ARG A 78 -4.90 -1.58 -11.32
CA ARG A 78 -3.93 -0.72 -12.03
C ARG A 78 -3.33 0.38 -11.14
N ALA A 79 -4.15 0.99 -10.26
CA ALA A 79 -3.81 2.22 -9.55
C ALA A 79 -2.61 2.07 -8.58
N GLY A 80 -2.46 0.92 -7.92
CA GLY A 80 -1.32 0.64 -7.04
C GLY A 80 0.04 0.65 -7.76
N LEU A 81 0.06 0.44 -9.09
CA LEU A 81 1.29 0.54 -9.86
C LEU A 81 1.93 1.94 -9.79
N GLY A 82 1.10 3.00 -9.71
CA GLY A 82 1.60 4.36 -9.54
C GLY A 82 2.29 4.64 -8.19
N MET A 83 2.19 3.70 -7.26
CA MET A 83 2.83 3.77 -5.94
C MET A 83 4.17 3.01 -5.88
N LEU A 84 4.44 2.14 -6.85
CA LEU A 84 5.54 1.19 -6.78
C LEU A 84 6.91 1.87 -6.71
N ASP A 85 7.15 2.90 -7.53
CA ASP A 85 8.44 3.58 -7.61
C ASP A 85 8.82 4.22 -6.25
N GLY A 86 7.86 4.84 -5.56
CA GLY A 86 8.07 5.41 -4.22
C GLY A 86 8.45 4.36 -3.19
N MET A 87 7.84 3.18 -3.24
CA MET A 87 8.15 2.07 -2.33
C MET A 87 9.52 1.46 -2.62
N VAL A 88 9.83 1.17 -3.88
CA VAL A 88 11.10 0.53 -4.29
C VAL A 88 12.30 1.45 -4.08
N LYS A 89 12.13 2.77 -4.20
CA LYS A 89 13.19 3.74 -3.84
C LYS A 89 13.59 3.62 -2.38
N LEU A 90 12.63 3.42 -1.49
CA LEU A 90 12.91 3.26 -0.06
C LEU A 90 13.43 1.86 0.28
N LEU A 91 12.88 0.84 -0.36
CA LEU A 91 13.17 -0.58 -0.09
C LEU A 91 13.69 -1.28 -1.36
N PRO A 92 14.90 -0.92 -1.84
CA PRO A 92 15.39 -1.36 -3.14
C PRO A 92 15.70 -2.85 -3.24
N THR A 93 15.81 -3.53 -2.11
CA THR A 93 16.06 -4.98 -2.04
C THR A 93 14.80 -5.82 -1.95
N ALA A 94 13.62 -5.21 -1.87
CA ALA A 94 12.35 -5.91 -1.87
C ALA A 94 12.10 -6.63 -3.20
N GLU A 95 11.45 -7.78 -3.13
CA GLU A 95 10.88 -8.42 -4.31
C GLU A 95 9.55 -7.77 -4.67
N VAL A 96 9.17 -7.83 -5.94
CA VAL A 96 7.92 -7.25 -6.41
C VAL A 96 7.05 -8.34 -7.02
N GLY A 97 5.82 -8.43 -6.52
CA GLY A 97 4.77 -9.24 -7.11
C GLY A 97 3.61 -8.36 -7.60
N PHE A 98 2.69 -8.94 -8.36
CA PHE A 98 1.57 -8.18 -8.92
C PHE A 98 0.25 -8.91 -8.71
N LEU A 99 -0.77 -8.17 -8.27
CA LEU A 99 -2.16 -8.61 -8.24
C LEU A 99 -3.01 -7.65 -9.06
N GLY A 100 -3.67 -8.17 -10.10
CA GLY A 100 -4.67 -7.44 -10.84
C GLY A 100 -6.06 -7.82 -10.33
N MET A 101 -6.76 -6.85 -9.77
CA MET A 101 -8.11 -7.05 -9.26
C MET A 101 -9.09 -6.12 -9.95
N VAL A 102 -10.23 -6.66 -10.33
CA VAL A 102 -11.34 -5.91 -10.91
C VAL A 102 -12.61 -6.27 -10.15
N ARG A 103 -13.46 -5.28 -9.94
CA ARG A 103 -14.79 -5.53 -9.39
C ARG A 103 -15.69 -6.07 -10.50
N ASN A 104 -16.33 -7.20 -10.27
CA ASN A 104 -17.39 -7.69 -11.14
C ASN A 104 -18.57 -6.70 -11.07
N GLU A 105 -19.02 -6.20 -12.22
CA GLU A 105 -20.08 -5.18 -12.29
C GLU A 105 -21.46 -5.73 -11.88
N GLU A 106 -21.69 -7.04 -12.01
CA GLU A 106 -22.95 -7.69 -11.68
C GLU A 106 -23.00 -8.17 -10.21
N THR A 107 -21.94 -8.87 -9.75
CA THR A 107 -21.89 -9.45 -8.42
C THR A 107 -21.28 -8.51 -7.38
N LEU A 108 -20.59 -7.45 -7.81
CA LEU A 108 -19.80 -6.53 -6.99
C LEU A 108 -18.63 -7.19 -6.24
N GLU A 109 -18.37 -8.47 -6.52
CA GLU A 109 -17.27 -9.22 -5.93
C GLU A 109 -15.94 -8.91 -6.64
N PRO A 110 -14.82 -8.85 -5.90
CA PRO A 110 -13.51 -8.70 -6.51
C PRO A 110 -13.11 -9.99 -7.24
N THR A 111 -12.65 -9.85 -8.47
CA THR A 111 -12.14 -10.94 -9.29
C THR A 111 -10.69 -10.67 -9.65
N THR A 112 -9.82 -11.68 -9.51
CA THR A 112 -8.41 -11.59 -9.92
C THR A 112 -8.30 -11.85 -11.42
N TYR A 113 -7.74 -10.89 -12.16
CA TYR A 113 -7.50 -11.02 -13.60
C TYR A 113 -6.02 -11.17 -13.96
N ALA A 114 -5.13 -10.84 -13.05
CA ALA A 114 -3.70 -10.98 -13.22
C ALA A 114 -3.04 -11.33 -11.88
N GLU A 115 -2.11 -12.26 -11.93
CA GLU A 115 -1.39 -12.74 -10.77
C GLU A 115 0.06 -13.06 -11.15
N ARG A 116 0.98 -12.50 -10.39
CA ARG A 116 2.39 -12.83 -10.46
C ARG A 116 3.00 -12.71 -9.07
N LEU A 117 2.84 -13.75 -8.28
CA LEU A 117 3.33 -13.88 -6.90
C LEU A 117 4.08 -15.20 -6.73
N PRO A 118 4.98 -15.32 -5.75
CA PRO A 118 5.48 -16.61 -5.29
C PRO A 118 4.34 -17.52 -4.79
N ASP A 119 4.47 -18.82 -5.00
CA ASP A 119 3.47 -19.80 -4.55
C ASP A 119 3.44 -19.92 -3.01
N ASP A 120 4.58 -19.71 -2.35
CA ASP A 120 4.73 -19.74 -0.90
C ASP A 120 5.24 -18.39 -0.39
N LEU A 121 4.49 -17.79 0.51
CA LEU A 121 4.78 -16.52 1.18
C LEU A 121 5.08 -16.70 2.67
N SER A 122 5.33 -17.94 3.11
CA SER A 122 5.69 -18.22 4.49
C SER A 122 6.91 -17.40 4.92
N ASP A 123 6.83 -16.85 6.14
CA ASP A 123 7.87 -15.99 6.73
C ASP A 123 8.14 -14.65 6.01
N ARG A 124 7.42 -14.32 4.95
CA ARG A 124 7.58 -13.02 4.27
C ARG A 124 6.74 -11.92 4.90
N GLN A 125 7.34 -10.74 5.01
CA GLN A 125 6.58 -9.50 5.21
C GLN A 125 6.08 -9.00 3.85
N CYS A 126 4.77 -8.74 3.75
CA CYS A 126 4.13 -8.29 2.53
C CYS A 126 3.67 -6.84 2.68
N PHE A 127 4.03 -5.99 1.72
CA PHE A 127 3.58 -4.60 1.62
C PHE A 127 2.66 -4.45 0.43
N VAL A 128 1.38 -4.21 0.69
CA VAL A 128 0.35 -4.06 -0.35
C VAL A 128 0.16 -2.57 -0.65
N LEU A 129 0.15 -2.22 -1.92
CA LEU A 129 -0.02 -0.83 -2.38
C LEU A 129 -1.37 -0.67 -3.07
N ASP A 130 -2.25 0.13 -2.47
CA ASP A 130 -3.54 0.53 -3.06
C ASP A 130 -3.82 1.98 -2.67
N PRO A 131 -3.94 2.93 -3.60
CA PRO A 131 -4.07 4.34 -3.26
C PRO A 131 -5.34 4.68 -2.49
N MET A 132 -6.43 3.90 -2.64
CA MET A 132 -7.76 4.28 -2.16
C MET A 132 -8.45 3.14 -1.42
N LEU A 133 -8.42 3.15 -0.09
CA LEU A 133 -9.25 2.24 0.71
C LEU A 133 -10.68 2.81 0.82
N ALA A 134 -11.47 2.59 -0.23
CA ALA A 134 -12.86 3.05 -0.31
C ALA A 134 -13.82 2.04 0.36
N THR A 135 -14.24 1.02 -0.35
CA THR A 135 -15.15 -0.02 0.20
C THR A 135 -14.44 -1.16 0.90
N GLY A 136 -13.13 -1.28 0.76
CA GLY A 136 -12.32 -2.36 1.34
C GLY A 136 -12.32 -3.67 0.56
N GLY A 137 -13.15 -3.83 -0.47
CA GLY A 137 -13.30 -5.09 -1.17
C GLY A 137 -12.02 -5.57 -1.88
N SER A 138 -11.42 -4.73 -2.74
CA SER A 138 -10.20 -5.11 -3.47
C SER A 138 -9.02 -5.35 -2.54
N LEU A 139 -8.79 -4.44 -1.59
CA LEU A 139 -7.70 -4.58 -0.63
C LEU A 139 -7.90 -5.80 0.28
N GLY A 140 -9.14 -6.04 0.76
CA GLY A 140 -9.47 -7.22 1.56
C GLY A 140 -9.18 -8.51 0.82
N ALA A 141 -9.68 -8.66 -0.40
CA ALA A 141 -9.44 -9.83 -1.22
C ALA A 141 -7.94 -10.04 -1.55
N ALA A 142 -7.19 -8.96 -1.80
CA ALA A 142 -5.75 -9.05 -2.01
C ALA A 142 -5.01 -9.54 -0.75
N ILE A 143 -5.38 -9.03 0.42
CA ILE A 143 -4.78 -9.46 1.69
C ILE A 143 -5.14 -10.92 2.00
N GLU A 144 -6.39 -11.33 1.82
CA GLU A 144 -6.82 -12.73 1.96
C GLU A 144 -6.00 -13.66 1.07
N PHE A 145 -5.84 -13.28 -0.19
CA PHE A 145 -5.05 -14.02 -1.15
C PHE A 145 -3.58 -14.22 -0.72
N LEU A 146 -2.97 -13.23 -0.07
CA LEU A 146 -1.62 -13.35 0.47
C LEU A 146 -1.57 -14.30 1.68
N PHE A 147 -2.56 -14.21 2.58
CA PHE A 147 -2.66 -15.14 3.72
C PHE A 147 -2.88 -16.59 3.30
N ASP A 148 -3.67 -16.84 2.25
CA ASP A 148 -3.89 -18.18 1.71
C ASP A 148 -2.62 -18.80 1.15
N ARG A 149 -1.60 -17.99 0.84
CA ARG A 149 -0.25 -18.40 0.43
C ARG A 149 0.77 -18.44 1.56
N GLY A 150 0.31 -18.32 2.78
CA GLY A 150 1.16 -18.44 3.95
C GLY A 150 1.76 -17.15 4.47
N ALA A 151 1.39 -15.97 3.93
CA ALA A 151 1.80 -14.70 4.53
C ALA A 151 1.28 -14.61 5.98
N VAL A 152 2.09 -14.06 6.88
CA VAL A 152 1.75 -13.93 8.31
C VAL A 152 1.76 -12.48 8.78
N ASP A 153 2.31 -11.57 7.99
CA ASP A 153 2.51 -10.16 8.32
C ASP A 153 2.28 -9.33 7.05
N VAL A 154 1.16 -8.61 7.00
CA VAL A 154 0.76 -7.81 5.84
C VAL A 154 0.55 -6.37 6.26
N THR A 155 1.27 -5.45 5.60
CA THR A 155 1.09 -4.01 5.76
C THR A 155 0.56 -3.41 4.47
N ALA A 156 -0.61 -2.77 4.53
CA ALA A 156 -1.17 -2.03 3.42
C ALA A 156 -0.82 -0.54 3.52
N ILE A 157 -0.49 0.08 2.39
CA ILE A 157 -0.20 1.50 2.28
C ILE A 157 -1.25 2.13 1.37
N CYS A 158 -2.00 3.12 1.88
CA CYS A 158 -3.01 3.84 1.12
C CYS A 158 -2.80 5.36 1.25
N LEU A 159 -3.06 6.10 0.17
CA LEU A 159 -3.04 7.56 0.23
C LEU A 159 -4.23 8.08 1.04
N LEU A 160 -5.42 7.53 0.79
CA LEU A 160 -6.66 7.89 1.47
C LEU A 160 -7.45 6.64 1.86
N ALA A 161 -8.23 6.79 2.93
CA ALA A 161 -9.22 5.79 3.33
C ALA A 161 -10.54 6.45 3.73
N ALA A 162 -11.65 5.70 3.61
CA ALA A 162 -12.91 6.00 4.23
C ALA A 162 -13.14 5.12 5.47
N PRO A 163 -13.84 5.59 6.51
CA PRO A 163 -14.15 4.78 7.69
C PRO A 163 -14.86 3.46 7.36
N GLU A 164 -15.74 3.48 6.37
CA GLU A 164 -16.48 2.30 5.90
C GLU A 164 -15.52 1.24 5.34
N GLY A 165 -14.51 1.67 4.57
CA GLY A 165 -13.48 0.77 4.03
C GLY A 165 -12.60 0.18 5.12
N VAL A 166 -12.22 0.98 6.11
CA VAL A 166 -11.45 0.51 7.26
C VAL A 166 -12.25 -0.52 8.05
N ALA A 167 -13.53 -0.26 8.35
CA ALA A 167 -14.38 -1.19 9.07
C ALA A 167 -14.62 -2.51 8.29
N ALA A 168 -14.83 -2.42 6.99
CA ALA A 168 -14.99 -3.58 6.13
C ALA A 168 -13.72 -4.45 6.10
N LEU A 169 -12.56 -3.80 5.99
CA LEU A 169 -11.28 -4.49 5.99
C LEU A 169 -10.96 -5.11 7.34
N GLU A 170 -11.26 -4.44 8.45
CA GLU A 170 -11.09 -4.99 9.79
C GLU A 170 -11.88 -6.29 9.99
N LYS A 171 -13.13 -6.30 9.49
CA LYS A 171 -13.97 -7.51 9.52
C LYS A 171 -13.41 -8.61 8.62
N ALA A 172 -12.96 -8.29 7.42
CA ALA A 172 -12.42 -9.27 6.47
C ALA A 172 -11.10 -9.90 6.97
N THR A 173 -10.32 -9.16 7.77
CA THR A 173 -9.00 -9.59 8.26
C THR A 173 -9.00 -9.98 9.74
N GLU A 174 -10.18 -10.30 10.31
CA GLU A 174 -10.30 -10.68 11.72
C GLU A 174 -9.39 -11.88 12.07
N GLY A 175 -8.63 -11.75 13.16
CA GLY A 175 -7.67 -12.77 13.60
C GLY A 175 -6.34 -12.77 12.82
N ARG A 176 -6.14 -11.90 11.84
CA ARG A 176 -4.91 -11.77 11.04
C ARG A 176 -4.05 -10.58 11.51
N ASP A 177 -2.73 -10.70 11.34
CA ASP A 177 -1.82 -9.59 11.62
C ASP A 177 -1.71 -8.65 10.40
N VAL A 178 -2.56 -7.62 10.40
CA VAL A 178 -2.64 -6.62 9.35
C VAL A 178 -2.42 -5.23 9.93
N THR A 179 -1.57 -4.46 9.27
CA THR A 179 -1.36 -3.04 9.53
C THR A 179 -1.77 -2.23 8.30
N ILE A 180 -2.44 -1.09 8.51
CA ILE A 180 -2.72 -0.14 7.45
C ILE A 180 -2.03 1.18 7.78
N VAL A 181 -1.28 1.71 6.83
CA VAL A 181 -0.68 3.04 6.90
C VAL A 181 -1.37 3.96 5.91
N LEU A 182 -1.94 5.04 6.41
CA LEU A 182 -2.78 5.97 5.66
C LEU A 182 -2.15 7.36 5.62
N GLY A 183 -2.27 8.03 4.47
CA GLY A 183 -1.98 9.45 4.37
C GLY A 183 -3.10 10.31 4.99
N SER A 184 -4.35 9.89 4.85
CA SER A 184 -5.51 10.51 5.49
C SER A 184 -6.66 9.52 5.65
N LEU A 185 -7.38 9.63 6.77
CA LEU A 185 -8.70 9.05 6.93
C LEU A 185 -9.73 10.15 6.67
N ASP A 186 -10.50 10.01 5.61
CA ASP A 186 -11.47 10.98 5.15
C ASP A 186 -12.84 10.78 5.82
N GLU A 187 -13.84 11.59 5.44
CA GLU A 187 -15.10 11.68 6.18
C GLU A 187 -15.98 10.43 6.01
N ARG A 188 -16.21 10.00 4.76
CA ARG A 188 -17.14 8.91 4.41
C ARG A 188 -17.05 8.51 2.94
N LEU A 189 -17.82 7.48 2.57
CA LEU A 189 -18.18 7.19 1.18
C LEU A 189 -19.51 7.86 0.79
N ILE A 190 -19.67 8.14 -0.51
CA ILE A 190 -20.97 8.45 -1.11
C ILE A 190 -21.51 7.22 -1.86
N GLU A 191 -22.77 7.28 -2.32
CA GLU A 191 -23.51 6.12 -2.89
C GLU A 191 -22.79 5.40 -4.03
N ASN A 192 -22.01 6.12 -4.86
CA ASN A 192 -21.22 5.54 -5.93
C ASN A 192 -19.81 5.05 -5.49
N GLY A 193 -19.54 5.01 -4.19
CA GLY A 193 -18.31 4.45 -3.62
C GLY A 193 -17.09 5.39 -3.66
N TYR A 194 -17.26 6.67 -3.98
CA TYR A 194 -16.16 7.65 -3.86
C TYR A 194 -15.98 8.12 -2.43
N ILE A 195 -14.72 8.36 -2.07
CA ILE A 195 -14.33 8.96 -0.78
C ILE A 195 -14.60 10.46 -0.81
N VAL A 196 -15.07 11.03 0.30
CA VAL A 196 -15.32 12.46 0.49
C VAL A 196 -14.50 12.97 1.68
N PRO A 197 -13.71 14.07 1.51
CA PRO A 197 -13.54 14.90 0.30
C PRO A 197 -12.78 14.19 -0.83
N GLY A 198 -11.95 13.17 -0.52
CA GLY A 198 -11.30 12.33 -1.51
C GLY A 198 -10.32 13.06 -2.44
N LEU A 199 -10.06 12.44 -3.58
CA LEU A 199 -9.24 13.00 -4.66
C LEU A 199 -9.76 12.61 -6.06
N GLY A 200 -10.97 12.03 -6.14
CA GLY A 200 -11.53 11.45 -7.37
C GLY A 200 -11.05 10.01 -7.59
N ASP A 201 -11.03 9.55 -8.85
CA ASP A 201 -10.46 8.26 -9.22
C ASP A 201 -8.93 8.36 -9.35
N ALA A 202 -8.22 7.60 -8.51
CA ALA A 202 -6.75 7.64 -8.49
C ALA A 202 -6.14 7.06 -9.78
N GLY A 203 -6.75 6.00 -10.34
CA GLY A 203 -6.28 5.38 -11.58
C GLY A 203 -6.39 6.34 -12.77
N ASP A 204 -7.53 6.99 -12.91
CA ASP A 204 -7.77 7.96 -14.00
C ASP A 204 -6.84 9.17 -13.86
N ARG A 205 -6.65 9.66 -12.64
CA ARG A 205 -5.73 10.78 -12.39
C ARG A 205 -4.26 10.43 -12.60
N LEU A 206 -3.87 9.18 -12.31
CA LEU A 206 -2.51 8.68 -12.57
C LEU A 206 -2.22 8.50 -14.06
N TYR A 207 -3.20 7.97 -14.81
CA TYR A 207 -3.00 7.50 -16.19
C TYR A 207 -3.66 8.37 -17.26
N GLY A 208 -4.46 9.36 -16.86
CA GLY A 208 -5.03 10.35 -17.77
C GLY A 208 -6.16 9.80 -18.64
N LEU A 209 -6.96 8.86 -18.11
CA LEU A 209 -8.11 8.27 -18.80
C LEU A 209 -9.44 8.97 -18.48
N ALA A 210 -9.39 10.06 -17.72
CA ALA A 210 -10.57 10.86 -17.36
C ALA A 210 -10.87 11.94 -18.39
#